data_937065e31d0a37147fad5b1ac2e0db4c
#
_entry.id   937065e31d0a37147fad5b1ac2e0db4c
#
_cell.length_a   1.000
_cell.length_b   1.000
_cell.length_c   1.000
_cell.angle_alpha   90.00
_cell.angle_beta   90.00
_cell.angle_gamma   90.00
#
_symmetry.space_group_name_H-M   'P 1'
#
loop_
_entity.id
_entity.type
_entity.pdbx_description
1 polymer ?
#
loop_
_entity_poly.entity_id
_entity_poly.type
_entity_poly.pdbx_seq_one_letter_code
_entity_poly.pdbx_strand_id
1 'polypeptide(L)'
;ISGCGVCNDCRRGYMISCTSHFRRAYGWQRDGGMAEYLLAEEKDLVALPDSLSYSDGAQVACGFGTVYEAINKIGISGSDAVLVTGLGPVGLAALMLAKEMGAHQLIATDVSAERRQIAVDLGLADHVLPADAHTLKAIKDLTSGRGCEKSIECSASEPGRLTAIQGTRQWGDVAFIGEGGSCCFSPSPDIIHDQKRIHGSWVTSIWLME
;
A
#
# COMPACT_ATOMS: atom_id res chain seq x y z
N ILE A 1 -3.77 7.44 -14.35
CA ILE A 1 -4.07 6.65 -15.55
C ILE A 1 -5.38 7.12 -16.16
N SER A 2 -5.37 7.44 -17.46
CA SER A 2 -6.57 7.82 -18.21
C SER A 2 -7.33 6.59 -18.69
N GLY A 3 -8.65 6.62 -18.63
CA GLY A 3 -9.55 5.60 -19.16
C GLY A 3 -10.52 6.17 -20.19
N CYS A 4 -11.36 5.33 -20.80
CA CYS A 4 -12.33 5.79 -21.82
C CYS A 4 -13.50 6.61 -21.25
N GLY A 5 -13.73 6.58 -19.94
CA GLY A 5 -14.83 7.28 -19.26
C GLY A 5 -16.21 6.63 -19.39
N VAL A 6 -16.40 5.68 -20.32
CA VAL A 6 -17.73 5.16 -20.68
C VAL A 6 -17.94 3.66 -20.39
N CYS A 7 -16.88 2.87 -20.24
CA CYS A 7 -17.01 1.45 -19.87
C CYS A 7 -17.44 1.31 -18.40
N ASN A 8 -17.87 0.11 -18.03
CA ASN A 8 -18.38 -0.16 -16.69
C ASN A 8 -17.39 0.19 -15.58
N ASP A 9 -16.11 -0.15 -15.77
CA ASP A 9 -15.08 0.14 -14.78
C ASP A 9 -14.80 1.63 -14.65
N CYS A 10 -14.69 2.36 -15.77
CA CYS A 10 -14.51 3.81 -15.74
C CYS A 10 -15.69 4.53 -15.06
N ARG A 11 -16.93 4.10 -15.30
CA ARG A 11 -18.12 4.68 -14.66
C ARG A 11 -18.17 4.42 -13.15
N ARG A 12 -17.45 3.41 -12.68
CA ARG A 12 -17.28 3.10 -11.26
C ARG A 12 -16.04 3.73 -10.65
N GLY A 13 -15.32 4.56 -11.42
CA GLY A 13 -14.07 5.20 -11.00
C GLY A 13 -12.80 4.38 -11.19
N TYR A 14 -12.89 3.12 -11.62
CA TYR A 14 -11.75 2.23 -11.80
C TYR A 14 -11.12 2.38 -13.20
N MET A 15 -10.61 3.56 -13.53
CA MET A 15 -9.97 3.82 -14.83
C MET A 15 -8.75 2.92 -15.08
N ILE A 16 -8.08 2.48 -14.01
CA ILE A 16 -6.98 1.51 -14.07
C ILE A 16 -7.39 0.19 -14.74
N SER A 17 -8.64 -0.23 -14.57
CA SER A 17 -9.20 -1.47 -15.11
C SER A 17 -9.86 -1.28 -16.46
N CYS A 18 -9.80 -0.10 -17.06
CA CYS A 18 -10.39 0.17 -18.37
C CYS A 18 -9.79 -0.75 -19.45
N THR A 19 -10.66 -1.49 -20.15
CA THR A 19 -10.28 -2.44 -21.21
C THR A 19 -10.16 -1.81 -22.59
N SER A 20 -10.49 -0.51 -22.73
CA SER A 20 -10.39 0.21 -23.97
C SER A 20 -8.95 0.48 -24.36
N HIS A 21 -8.69 0.56 -25.68
CA HIS A 21 -7.41 1.01 -26.22
C HIS A 21 -7.08 2.47 -25.86
N PHE A 22 -8.02 3.24 -25.37
CA PHE A 22 -7.79 4.59 -24.83
C PHE A 22 -7.15 4.60 -23.44
N ARG A 23 -7.13 3.46 -22.70
CA ARG A 23 -6.47 3.37 -21.41
C ARG A 23 -4.97 3.61 -21.58
N ARG A 24 -4.47 4.66 -20.96
CA ARG A 24 -3.03 5.02 -21.03
C ARG A 24 -2.57 5.66 -19.72
N ALA A 25 -1.33 5.37 -19.36
CA ALA A 25 -0.65 6.03 -18.24
C ALA A 25 0.19 7.20 -18.78
N TYR A 26 0.01 8.36 -18.18
CA TYR A 26 0.88 9.52 -18.43
C TYR A 26 2.32 9.21 -18.00
N GLY A 27 3.29 9.59 -18.81
CA GLY A 27 4.71 9.36 -18.55
C GLY A 27 5.20 7.94 -18.86
N TRP A 28 4.30 7.04 -19.29
CA TRP A 28 4.65 5.66 -19.66
C TRP A 28 4.11 5.29 -21.06
N GLN A 29 2.80 5.36 -21.25
CA GLN A 29 2.13 4.98 -22.50
C GLN A 29 1.74 6.20 -23.36
N ARG A 30 1.85 7.37 -22.81
CA ARG A 30 1.71 8.68 -23.46
C ARG A 30 2.60 9.69 -22.75
N ASP A 31 2.74 10.89 -23.32
CA ASP A 31 3.56 11.96 -22.75
C ASP A 31 3.17 12.25 -21.29
N GLY A 32 4.17 12.61 -20.49
CA GLY A 32 4.05 12.86 -19.05
C GLY A 32 4.51 14.25 -18.64
N GLY A 33 4.66 14.46 -17.33
CA GLY A 33 4.97 15.74 -16.71
C GLY A 33 6.46 16.08 -16.59
N MET A 34 7.38 15.29 -17.17
CA MET A 34 8.82 15.61 -17.21
C MET A 34 9.12 16.60 -18.33
N ALA A 35 8.37 17.72 -18.36
CA ALA A 35 8.43 18.77 -19.39
C ALA A 35 7.83 20.06 -18.82
N GLU A 36 8.02 21.18 -19.52
CA GLU A 36 7.44 22.48 -19.15
C GLU A 36 5.90 22.47 -19.24
N TYR A 37 5.34 21.64 -20.11
CA TYR A 37 3.90 21.52 -20.35
C TYR A 37 3.48 20.07 -20.40
N LEU A 38 2.28 19.80 -19.89
CA LEU A 38 1.61 18.50 -19.96
C LEU A 38 0.24 18.68 -20.63
N LEU A 39 -0.03 17.92 -21.68
CA LEU A 39 -1.37 17.81 -22.22
C LEU A 39 -2.12 16.70 -21.47
N ALA A 40 -3.08 17.08 -20.67
CA ALA A 40 -3.91 16.15 -19.87
C ALA A 40 -5.39 16.32 -20.22
N GLU A 41 -6.15 15.25 -20.06
CA GLU A 41 -7.62 15.28 -20.19
C GLU A 41 -8.22 15.80 -18.89
N GLU A 42 -9.19 16.72 -18.99
CA GLU A 42 -9.85 17.35 -17.84
C GLU A 42 -10.34 16.34 -16.79
N LYS A 43 -10.93 15.22 -17.24
CA LYS A 43 -11.42 14.15 -16.38
C LYS A 43 -10.35 13.40 -15.57
N ASP A 44 -9.08 13.60 -15.92
CA ASP A 44 -7.94 12.96 -15.24
C ASP A 44 -7.27 13.90 -14.23
N LEU A 45 -7.81 15.10 -14.07
CA LEU A 45 -7.27 16.14 -13.20
C LEU A 45 -8.13 16.25 -11.92
N VAL A 46 -7.45 16.31 -10.78
CA VAL A 46 -8.04 16.61 -9.48
C VAL A 46 -7.44 17.92 -9.00
N ALA A 47 -8.27 18.84 -8.51
CA ALA A 47 -7.80 20.10 -7.97
C ALA A 47 -6.92 19.86 -6.75
N LEU A 48 -5.72 20.43 -6.74
CA LEU A 48 -4.86 20.39 -5.57
C LEU A 48 -5.32 21.47 -4.59
N PRO A 49 -5.67 21.12 -3.33
CA PRO A 49 -6.02 22.11 -2.31
C PRO A 49 -4.87 23.11 -2.06
N ASP A 50 -5.20 24.36 -1.79
CA ASP A 50 -4.20 25.43 -1.53
C ASP A 50 -3.28 25.13 -0.34
N SER A 51 -3.71 24.25 0.58
CA SER A 51 -2.93 23.79 1.73
C SER A 51 -1.82 22.80 1.38
N LEU A 52 -1.82 22.23 0.17
CA LEU A 52 -0.84 21.26 -0.28
C LEU A 52 0.11 21.86 -1.32
N SER A 53 1.39 21.56 -1.20
CA SER A 53 2.38 21.90 -2.21
C SER A 53 2.30 20.96 -3.43
N TYR A 54 2.93 21.34 -4.53
CA TYR A 54 3.07 20.44 -5.69
C TYR A 54 3.83 19.15 -5.36
N SER A 55 4.79 19.20 -4.41
CA SER A 55 5.48 18.01 -3.93
C SER A 55 4.54 17.06 -3.18
N ASP A 56 3.64 17.60 -2.36
CA ASP A 56 2.62 16.80 -1.68
C ASP A 56 1.66 16.17 -2.69
N GLY A 57 1.16 16.96 -3.66
CA GLY A 57 0.30 16.47 -4.72
C GLY A 57 0.94 15.35 -5.55
N ALA A 58 2.24 15.44 -5.83
CA ALA A 58 2.98 14.39 -6.53
C ALA A 58 3.03 13.08 -5.72
N GLN A 59 3.17 13.15 -4.39
CA GLN A 59 3.12 11.97 -3.51
C GLN A 59 1.71 11.39 -3.43
N VAL A 60 0.68 12.24 -3.33
CA VAL A 60 -0.73 11.82 -3.32
C VAL A 60 -1.08 11.07 -4.60
N ALA A 61 -0.67 11.58 -5.75
CA ALA A 61 -0.98 11.00 -7.07
C ALA A 61 -0.43 9.58 -7.29
N CYS A 62 0.54 9.12 -6.49
CA CYS A 62 1.13 7.79 -6.61
C CYS A 62 1.19 7.07 -5.25
N GLY A 63 2.11 7.48 -4.36
CA GLY A 63 2.41 6.75 -3.13
C GLY A 63 1.21 6.64 -2.20
N PHE A 64 0.64 7.76 -1.78
CA PHE A 64 -0.51 7.79 -0.88
C PHE A 64 -1.77 7.22 -1.52
N GLY A 65 -2.07 7.56 -2.77
CA GLY A 65 -3.24 7.05 -3.46
C GLY A 65 -3.21 5.52 -3.61
N THR A 66 -2.05 4.94 -3.94
CA THR A 66 -1.89 3.47 -4.03
C THR A 66 -2.14 2.79 -2.69
N VAL A 67 -1.61 3.37 -1.61
CA VAL A 67 -1.83 2.85 -0.25
C VAL A 67 -3.30 3.00 0.16
N TYR A 68 -3.91 4.13 -0.10
CA TYR A 68 -5.31 4.38 0.24
C TYR A 68 -6.24 3.38 -0.46
N GLU A 69 -6.00 3.11 -1.74
CA GLU A 69 -6.69 2.04 -2.49
C GLU A 69 -6.55 0.67 -1.80
N ALA A 70 -5.32 0.32 -1.36
CA ALA A 70 -5.07 -0.95 -0.67
C ALA A 70 -5.78 -1.02 0.68
N ILE A 71 -5.73 0.06 1.46
CA ILE A 71 -6.38 0.14 2.77
C ILE A 71 -7.90 0.01 2.62
N ASN A 72 -8.50 0.63 1.60
CA ASN A 72 -9.93 0.48 1.33
C ASN A 72 -10.33 -0.96 1.00
N LYS A 73 -9.43 -1.75 0.38
CA LYS A 73 -9.69 -3.17 0.09
C LYS A 73 -9.66 -4.06 1.33
N ILE A 74 -8.73 -3.78 2.27
CA ILE A 74 -8.57 -4.61 3.47
C ILE A 74 -9.35 -4.09 4.67
N GLY A 75 -9.72 -2.82 4.67
CA GLY A 75 -10.34 -2.12 5.79
C GLY A 75 -9.41 -2.04 7.01
N ILE A 76 -9.28 -0.87 7.61
CA ILE A 76 -8.55 -0.68 8.88
C ILE A 76 -9.49 -0.06 9.89
N SER A 77 -9.41 -0.51 11.13
CA SER A 77 -10.24 -0.04 12.24
C SER A 77 -9.43 0.13 13.53
N GLY A 78 -10.02 0.76 14.52
CA GLY A 78 -9.43 0.94 15.85
C GLY A 78 -9.19 -0.36 16.65
N SER A 79 -9.53 -1.51 16.11
CA SER A 79 -9.25 -2.82 16.73
C SER A 79 -8.09 -3.56 16.05
N ASP A 80 -7.53 -3.00 14.98
CA ASP A 80 -6.56 -3.71 14.16
C ASP A 80 -5.12 -3.37 14.53
N ALA A 81 -4.29 -4.40 14.74
CA ALA A 81 -2.85 -4.30 14.60
C ALA A 81 -2.49 -4.42 13.12
N VAL A 82 -1.70 -3.48 12.63
CA VAL A 82 -1.31 -3.41 11.21
C VAL A 82 0.20 -3.59 11.07
N LEU A 83 0.60 -4.54 10.24
CA LEU A 83 2.00 -4.77 9.87
C LEU A 83 2.30 -4.11 8.53
N VAL A 84 3.37 -3.32 8.46
CA VAL A 84 3.90 -2.78 7.19
C VAL A 84 5.30 -3.35 6.95
N THR A 85 5.48 -4.05 5.81
CA THR A 85 6.79 -4.58 5.39
C THR A 85 7.36 -3.73 4.25
N GLY A 86 8.58 -3.19 4.47
CA GLY A 86 9.23 -2.25 3.56
C GLY A 86 8.89 -0.79 3.86
N LEU A 87 9.88 -0.01 4.27
CA LEU A 87 9.75 1.38 4.71
C LEU A 87 10.33 2.38 3.69
N GLY A 88 10.12 2.10 2.42
CA GLY A 88 10.30 3.10 1.35
C GLY A 88 9.17 4.15 1.38
N PRO A 89 9.11 5.08 0.41
CA PRO A 89 8.07 6.12 0.38
C PRO A 89 6.64 5.58 0.51
N VAL A 90 6.34 4.46 -0.16
CA VAL A 90 5.02 3.82 -0.10
C VAL A 90 4.74 3.21 1.28
N GLY A 91 5.75 2.59 1.91
CA GLY A 91 5.59 2.02 3.26
C GLY A 91 5.43 3.09 4.34
N LEU A 92 6.16 4.21 4.23
CA LEU A 92 5.96 5.35 5.14
C LEU A 92 4.55 5.95 4.97
N ALA A 93 4.07 6.09 3.72
CA ALA A 93 2.69 6.51 3.46
C ALA A 93 1.67 5.51 4.05
N ALA A 94 1.96 4.20 4.00
CA ALA A 94 1.10 3.18 4.60
C ALA A 94 0.99 3.34 6.12
N LEU A 95 2.10 3.62 6.80
CA LEU A 95 2.08 3.89 8.24
C LEU A 95 1.30 5.16 8.58
N MET A 96 1.53 6.25 7.83
CA MET A 96 0.81 7.50 8.03
C MET A 96 -0.69 7.33 7.87
N LEU A 97 -1.14 6.74 6.77
CA LEU A 97 -2.56 6.54 6.51
C LEU A 97 -3.20 5.54 7.50
N ALA A 98 -2.53 4.44 7.82
CA ALA A 98 -3.04 3.48 8.80
C ALA A 98 -3.21 4.11 10.18
N LYS A 99 -2.30 5.00 10.58
CA LYS A 99 -2.38 5.76 11.83
C LYS A 99 -3.58 6.71 11.83
N GLU A 100 -3.74 7.50 10.78
CA GLU A 100 -4.87 8.43 10.64
C GLU A 100 -6.22 7.72 10.56
N MET A 101 -6.26 6.51 9.99
CA MET A 101 -7.46 5.68 9.96
C MET A 101 -7.73 4.95 11.29
N GLY A 102 -6.90 5.18 12.28
CA GLY A 102 -7.14 4.76 13.65
C GLY A 102 -6.68 3.34 13.97
N ALA A 103 -5.70 2.78 13.26
CA ALA A 103 -5.10 1.50 13.63
C ALA A 103 -4.71 1.48 15.12
N HIS A 104 -5.05 0.39 15.82
CA HIS A 104 -4.76 0.26 17.25
C HIS A 104 -3.26 0.13 17.53
N GLN A 105 -2.55 -0.56 16.67
CA GLN A 105 -1.11 -0.80 16.80
C GLN A 105 -0.47 -0.86 15.42
N LEU A 106 0.67 -0.19 15.26
CA LEU A 106 1.45 -0.19 14.03
C LEU A 106 2.80 -0.85 14.25
N ILE A 107 3.06 -1.92 13.49
CA ILE A 107 4.32 -2.65 13.48
C ILE A 107 4.93 -2.49 12.09
N ALA A 108 6.18 -2.05 12.03
CA ALA A 108 6.89 -1.76 10.79
C ALA A 108 8.19 -2.56 10.71
N THR A 109 8.58 -2.99 9.50
CA THR A 109 9.84 -3.70 9.31
C THR A 109 10.53 -3.36 8.00
N ASP A 110 11.85 -3.19 8.03
CA ASP A 110 12.70 -2.99 6.85
C ASP A 110 14.11 -3.56 7.11
N VAL A 111 14.80 -3.95 6.05
CA VAL A 111 16.21 -4.36 6.12
C VAL A 111 17.15 -3.17 6.38
N SER A 112 16.82 -1.97 5.87
CA SER A 112 17.63 -0.76 6.01
C SER A 112 17.45 -0.14 7.39
N ALA A 113 18.54 -0.03 8.14
CA ALA A 113 18.56 0.68 9.42
C ALA A 113 18.18 2.17 9.28
N GLU A 114 18.60 2.81 8.19
CA GLU A 114 18.30 4.21 7.89
C GLU A 114 16.77 4.41 7.71
N ARG A 115 16.12 3.57 6.92
CA ARG A 115 14.65 3.66 6.72
C ARG A 115 13.87 3.40 8.00
N ARG A 116 14.34 2.45 8.81
CA ARG A 116 13.76 2.21 10.13
C ARG A 116 13.89 3.44 11.03
N GLN A 117 15.06 4.10 11.01
CA GLN A 117 15.28 5.32 11.79
C GLN A 117 14.35 6.46 11.36
N ILE A 118 14.13 6.64 10.05
CA ILE A 118 13.17 7.63 9.54
C ILE A 118 11.75 7.36 10.10
N ALA A 119 11.31 6.12 10.12
CA ALA A 119 9.99 5.77 10.67
C ALA A 119 9.89 6.05 12.18
N VAL A 120 10.99 5.84 12.92
CA VAL A 120 11.10 6.18 14.36
C VAL A 120 11.09 7.69 14.57
N ASP A 121 11.92 8.44 13.84
CA ASP A 121 12.05 9.89 13.97
C ASP A 121 10.75 10.63 13.66
N LEU A 122 9.96 10.09 12.71
CA LEU A 122 8.65 10.61 12.36
C LEU A 122 7.52 10.09 13.26
N GLY A 123 7.81 9.19 14.20
CA GLY A 123 6.81 8.63 15.14
C GLY A 123 5.66 7.91 14.42
N LEU A 124 5.95 7.19 13.32
CA LEU A 124 4.93 6.60 12.46
C LEU A 124 4.44 5.22 12.90
N ALA A 125 5.18 4.52 13.73
CA ALA A 125 4.83 3.18 14.18
C ALA A 125 5.15 2.99 15.68
N ASP A 126 4.37 2.15 16.35
CA ASP A 126 4.62 1.80 17.75
C ASP A 126 5.85 0.91 17.90
N HIS A 127 6.09 0.06 16.90
CA HIS A 127 7.24 -0.84 16.88
C HIS A 127 7.88 -0.87 15.49
N VAL A 128 9.20 -0.62 15.46
CA VAL A 128 10.00 -0.68 14.22
C VAL A 128 11.06 -1.77 14.37
N LEU A 129 10.93 -2.83 13.58
CA LEU A 129 11.72 -4.05 13.70
C LEU A 129 12.72 -4.19 12.52
N PRO A 130 13.89 -4.79 12.75
CA PRO A 130 14.73 -5.25 11.64
C PRO A 130 14.02 -6.38 10.87
N ALA A 131 14.21 -6.45 9.56
CA ALA A 131 13.73 -7.57 8.75
C ALA A 131 14.79 -8.67 8.75
N ASP A 132 14.73 -9.56 9.74
CA ASP A 132 15.68 -10.66 9.96
C ASP A 132 14.96 -11.94 10.42
N ALA A 133 15.73 -12.96 10.82
CA ALA A 133 15.20 -14.26 11.25
C ALA A 133 14.33 -14.18 12.54
N HIS A 134 14.40 -13.11 13.30
CA HIS A 134 13.64 -12.92 14.54
C HIS A 134 12.35 -12.12 14.36
N THR A 135 12.17 -11.51 13.20
CA THR A 135 11.05 -10.58 12.91
C THR A 135 9.68 -11.22 13.18
N LEU A 136 9.43 -12.42 12.66
CA LEU A 136 8.14 -13.10 12.85
C LEU A 136 7.86 -13.42 14.31
N LYS A 137 8.89 -13.83 15.07
CA LYS A 137 8.75 -14.07 16.50
C LYS A 137 8.39 -12.76 17.22
N ALA A 138 9.10 -11.67 16.92
CA ALA A 138 8.81 -10.37 17.53
C ALA A 138 7.39 -9.90 17.22
N ILE A 139 6.91 -10.03 15.96
CA ILE A 139 5.52 -9.71 15.59
C ILE A 139 4.53 -10.53 16.43
N LYS A 140 4.76 -11.83 16.57
CA LYS A 140 3.90 -12.71 17.39
C LYS A 140 3.92 -12.29 18.87
N ASP A 141 5.08 -12.01 19.43
CA ASP A 141 5.21 -11.57 20.83
C ASP A 141 4.42 -10.26 21.07
N LEU A 142 4.49 -9.30 20.14
CA LEU A 142 3.78 -8.02 20.20
C LEU A 142 2.24 -8.16 20.03
N THR A 143 1.78 -9.26 19.45
CA THR A 143 0.36 -9.50 19.13
C THR A 143 -0.23 -10.66 19.92
N SER A 144 0.30 -10.95 21.10
CA SER A 144 -0.16 -12.03 21.98
C SER A 144 -0.19 -13.41 21.29
N GLY A 145 0.80 -13.69 20.46
CA GLY A 145 0.96 -14.94 19.72
C GLY A 145 0.14 -15.05 18.43
N ARG A 146 -0.78 -14.14 18.17
CA ARG A 146 -1.75 -14.24 17.05
C ARG A 146 -1.21 -13.77 15.70
N GLY A 147 -0.51 -12.67 15.67
CA GLY A 147 -0.18 -11.89 14.46
C GLY A 147 -1.14 -10.72 14.26
N CYS A 148 -0.86 -9.91 13.25
CA CYS A 148 -1.60 -8.69 12.96
C CYS A 148 -2.92 -8.97 12.23
N GLU A 149 -3.94 -8.16 12.45
CA GLU A 149 -5.22 -8.21 11.74
C GLU A 149 -5.03 -7.91 10.25
N LYS A 150 -4.16 -6.95 9.94
CA LYS A 150 -3.90 -6.47 8.58
C LYS A 150 -2.40 -6.40 8.33
N SER A 151 -2.00 -6.69 7.10
CA SER A 151 -0.62 -6.45 6.64
C SER A 151 -0.61 -5.74 5.30
N ILE A 152 0.31 -4.79 5.13
CA ILE A 152 0.53 -4.05 3.88
C ILE A 152 1.98 -4.31 3.46
N GLU A 153 2.14 -4.96 2.32
CA GLU A 153 3.44 -5.31 1.77
C GLU A 153 3.88 -4.26 0.74
N CYS A 154 4.96 -3.54 1.05
CA CYS A 154 5.51 -2.44 0.26
C CYS A 154 6.96 -2.69 -0.19
N SER A 155 7.55 -3.83 0.13
CA SER A 155 8.97 -4.09 -0.14
C SER A 155 9.24 -4.66 -1.53
N ALA A 156 8.26 -5.29 -2.16
CA ALA A 156 8.40 -6.07 -3.40
C ALA A 156 9.39 -7.26 -3.29
N SER A 157 9.83 -7.60 -2.08
CA SER A 157 10.80 -8.68 -1.84
C SER A 157 10.10 -9.96 -1.38
N GLU A 158 10.64 -11.12 -1.75
CA GLU A 158 10.10 -12.39 -1.30
C GLU A 158 10.09 -12.51 0.23
N PRO A 159 11.17 -12.18 0.98
CA PRO A 159 11.13 -12.23 2.44
C PRO A 159 10.09 -11.28 3.05
N GLY A 160 9.93 -10.07 2.50
CA GLY A 160 8.93 -9.12 2.97
C GLY A 160 7.49 -9.61 2.75
N ARG A 161 7.23 -10.24 1.60
CA ARG A 161 5.94 -10.87 1.30
C ARG A 161 5.63 -12.04 2.24
N LEU A 162 6.60 -12.91 2.47
CA LEU A 162 6.45 -14.01 3.42
C LEU A 162 6.22 -13.50 4.84
N THR A 163 6.96 -12.47 5.25
CA THR A 163 6.75 -11.83 6.55
C THR A 163 5.35 -11.24 6.67
N ALA A 164 4.84 -10.58 5.63
CA ALA A 164 3.47 -10.06 5.62
C ALA A 164 2.43 -11.18 5.74
N ILE A 165 2.57 -12.28 4.98
CA ILE A 165 1.66 -13.43 5.04
C ILE A 165 1.70 -14.09 6.43
N GLN A 166 2.90 -14.44 6.92
CA GLN A 166 3.08 -15.23 8.14
C GLN A 166 2.90 -14.39 9.42
N GLY A 167 3.14 -13.08 9.32
CA GLY A 167 2.87 -12.11 10.39
C GLY A 167 1.40 -11.76 10.56
N THR A 168 0.57 -12.10 9.57
CA THR A 168 -0.89 -11.91 9.62
C THR A 168 -1.56 -13.06 10.36
N ARG A 169 -2.54 -12.74 11.21
CA ARG A 169 -3.31 -13.73 11.98
C ARG A 169 -4.30 -14.50 11.11
N GLN A 170 -4.91 -15.52 11.72
CA GLN A 170 -6.07 -16.21 11.13
C GLN A 170 -7.20 -15.21 10.84
N TRP A 171 -7.85 -15.37 9.66
CA TRP A 171 -8.91 -14.49 9.15
C TRP A 171 -8.45 -13.06 8.87
N GLY A 172 -7.14 -12.82 8.85
CA GLY A 172 -6.57 -11.53 8.52
C GLY A 172 -6.45 -11.28 7.02
N ASP A 173 -6.14 -10.03 6.68
CA ASP A 173 -5.99 -9.55 5.31
C ASP A 173 -4.56 -9.10 5.04
N VAL A 174 -4.05 -9.45 3.88
CA VAL A 174 -2.73 -9.01 3.39
C VAL A 174 -2.91 -8.26 2.09
N ALA A 175 -2.48 -7.01 1.99
CA ALA A 175 -2.43 -6.26 0.74
C ALA A 175 -1.01 -6.27 0.17
N PHE A 176 -0.85 -6.74 -1.06
CA PHE A 176 0.39 -6.64 -1.82
C PHE A 176 0.34 -5.39 -2.70
N ILE A 177 1.24 -4.44 -2.43
CA ILE A 177 1.42 -3.20 -3.18
C ILE A 177 2.77 -3.19 -3.90
N GLY A 178 3.81 -3.74 -3.25
CA GLY A 178 5.16 -3.77 -3.81
C GLY A 178 5.20 -4.44 -5.19
N GLU A 179 5.56 -3.69 -6.22
CA GLU A 179 5.60 -4.18 -7.61
C GLU A 179 6.93 -4.88 -7.91
N GLY A 180 6.86 -5.93 -8.72
CA GLY A 180 8.02 -6.76 -9.10
C GLY A 180 8.29 -7.91 -8.12
N GLY A 181 9.43 -8.55 -8.27
CA GLY A 181 9.84 -9.71 -7.46
C GLY A 181 8.95 -10.94 -7.60
N SER A 182 9.26 -11.96 -6.81
CA SER A 182 8.49 -13.20 -6.71
C SER A 182 8.11 -13.48 -5.25
N CYS A 183 7.26 -14.46 -5.01
CA CYS A 183 6.98 -14.98 -3.69
C CYS A 183 6.60 -16.45 -3.81
N CYS A 184 7.34 -17.33 -3.13
CA CYS A 184 7.01 -18.73 -3.01
C CYS A 184 6.53 -19.02 -1.59
N PHE A 185 5.31 -19.52 -1.43
CA PHE A 185 4.73 -19.89 -0.14
C PHE A 185 3.97 -21.21 -0.25
N SER A 186 3.71 -21.85 0.88
CA SER A 186 2.96 -23.10 0.95
C SER A 186 1.48 -22.81 1.19
N PRO A 187 0.57 -23.01 0.21
CA PRO A 187 -0.82 -22.57 0.33
C PRO A 187 -1.54 -23.10 1.57
N SER A 188 -1.32 -24.37 1.94
CA SER A 188 -2.03 -24.97 3.09
C SER A 188 -1.68 -24.29 4.41
N PRO A 189 -0.41 -24.29 4.89
CA PRO A 189 -0.10 -23.67 6.18
C PRO A 189 -0.16 -22.13 6.14
N ASP A 190 0.17 -21.49 5.02
CA ASP A 190 0.32 -20.04 4.99
C ASP A 190 -1.01 -19.30 4.78
N ILE A 191 -2.00 -19.93 4.13
CA ILE A 191 -3.27 -19.28 3.76
C ILE A 191 -4.49 -20.11 4.14
N ILE A 192 -4.57 -21.41 3.69
CA ILE A 192 -5.81 -22.19 3.77
C ILE A 192 -6.18 -22.48 5.21
N HIS A 193 -5.25 -22.99 6.03
CA HIS A 193 -5.52 -23.34 7.42
C HIS A 193 -5.84 -22.10 8.25
N ASP A 194 -5.27 -20.95 7.90
CA ASP A 194 -5.48 -19.69 8.59
C ASP A 194 -6.63 -18.85 7.98
N GLN A 195 -7.29 -19.31 6.91
CA GLN A 195 -8.40 -18.58 6.27
C GLN A 195 -8.03 -17.14 5.89
N LYS A 196 -6.77 -16.88 5.52
CA LYS A 196 -6.27 -15.54 5.17
C LYS A 196 -6.73 -15.11 3.79
N ARG A 197 -6.83 -13.81 3.59
CA ARG A 197 -7.13 -13.19 2.30
C ARG A 197 -5.93 -12.39 1.82
N ILE A 198 -5.54 -12.60 0.56
CA ILE A 198 -4.47 -11.83 -0.10
C ILE A 198 -5.10 -10.96 -1.18
N HIS A 199 -4.88 -9.67 -1.10
CA HIS A 199 -5.38 -8.66 -2.01
C HIS A 199 -4.24 -8.05 -2.82
N GLY A 200 -4.32 -8.08 -4.13
CA GLY A 200 -3.48 -7.26 -5.00
C GLY A 200 -4.00 -5.84 -5.05
N SER A 201 -3.11 -4.85 -4.93
CA SER A 201 -3.45 -3.45 -5.13
C SER A 201 -2.39 -2.79 -6.00
N TRP A 202 -2.81 -2.18 -7.10
CA TRP A 202 -1.93 -1.54 -8.06
C TRP A 202 -2.49 -0.19 -8.45
N VAL A 203 -1.69 0.87 -8.22
CA VAL A 203 -2.07 2.26 -8.49
C VAL A 203 -3.31 2.67 -7.68
N THR A 204 -3.97 3.72 -8.07
CA THR A 204 -5.17 4.25 -7.44
C THR A 204 -6.17 4.68 -8.49
N SER A 205 -7.41 4.78 -8.10
CA SER A 205 -8.50 5.33 -8.91
C SER A 205 -8.71 6.80 -8.57
N ILE A 206 -9.01 7.62 -9.58
CA ILE A 206 -9.10 9.08 -9.43
C ILE A 206 -10.16 9.49 -8.38
N TRP A 207 -11.27 8.78 -8.33
CA TRP A 207 -12.35 9.05 -7.36
C TRP A 207 -11.95 8.87 -5.88
N LEU A 208 -10.84 8.17 -5.62
CA LEU A 208 -10.28 8.05 -4.27
C LEU A 208 -9.36 9.22 -3.91
N MET A 209 -9.10 10.12 -4.84
CA MET A 209 -8.28 11.31 -4.63
C MET A 209 -9.14 12.56 -4.39
N GLU A 210 -10.44 12.50 -4.68
CA GLU A 210 -11.43 13.53 -4.41
C GLU A 210 -11.96 13.43 -2.98
#